data_2800fbc920936fcb78a55e0317618dd2
#
_entry.id   2800fbc920936fcb78a55e0317618dd2
#
_cell.length_a   1.000
_cell.length_b   1.000
_cell.length_c   1.000
_cell.angle_alpha   90.00
_cell.angle_beta   90.00
_cell.angle_gamma   90.00
#
_symmetry.space_group_name_H-M   'P 1'
#
loop_
_entity.id
_entity.type
_entity.pdbx_description
1 polymer ?
#
loop_
_entity_poly.entity_id
_entity_poly.type
_entity_poly.pdbx_seq_one_letter_code
_entity_poly.pdbx_strand_id
1 'polypeptide(L)'
;ADMIDVEIFIDGEEGKKNETEDGGQEGTVERLIREAHAHDVKVIASSHDFEKTPPKEVIISRLMRMQDAGADIAKIAVMPKDRADVLTLLSATEEMCREYARCPVVTMSMSARGVLSRLCGEVFGSAITFASAGKASAPGQMDVDELKEVLKILHKNM
;
A
#
# COMPACT_ATOMS: atom_id res chain seq x y z
N ALA A 1 16.18 13.45 -1.93
CA ALA A 1 15.53 12.24 -1.40
C ALA A 1 15.73 11.12 -2.39
N ASP A 2 15.96 9.90 -1.91
CA ASP A 2 16.13 8.74 -2.78
C ASP A 2 14.77 8.12 -3.15
N MET A 3 13.73 8.46 -2.37
CA MET A 3 12.35 7.99 -2.56
C MET A 3 11.35 8.97 -1.96
N ILE A 4 10.19 9.12 -2.61
CA ILE A 4 9.05 9.91 -2.12
C ILE A 4 7.79 9.03 -2.06
N ASP A 5 6.86 9.39 -1.17
CA ASP A 5 5.52 8.75 -1.07
C ASP A 5 4.47 9.75 -1.57
N VAL A 6 3.65 9.33 -2.54
CA VAL A 6 2.64 10.16 -3.19
C VAL A 6 1.27 9.51 -3.00
N GLU A 7 0.37 10.19 -2.30
CA GLU A 7 -1.02 9.76 -2.16
C GLU A 7 -1.78 9.98 -3.48
N ILE A 8 -2.37 8.93 -4.05
CA ILE A 8 -3.01 9.00 -5.38
C ILE A 8 -4.52 8.76 -5.39
N PHE A 9 -5.09 8.34 -4.26
CA PHE A 9 -6.54 8.21 -4.09
C PHE A 9 -6.97 9.02 -2.87
N ILE A 10 -7.50 10.23 -3.11
CA ILE A 10 -8.10 11.07 -2.07
C ILE A 10 -9.58 10.67 -1.99
N ASP A 11 -10.12 10.53 -0.77
CA ASP A 11 -11.52 10.15 -0.52
C ASP A 11 -12.50 10.98 -1.35
N GLY A 12 -13.37 10.30 -2.10
CA GLY A 12 -14.42 10.89 -2.94
C GLY A 12 -14.13 10.94 -4.44
N GLU A 13 -12.94 10.55 -4.90
CA GLU A 13 -12.59 10.51 -6.33
C GLU A 13 -12.64 9.12 -6.97
N GLU A 14 -13.47 8.21 -6.45
CA GLU A 14 -13.81 6.99 -7.19
C GLU A 14 -14.60 7.39 -8.45
N GLY A 15 -13.90 7.53 -9.58
CA GLY A 15 -14.52 7.66 -10.88
C GLY A 15 -14.61 9.06 -11.47
N LYS A 16 -14.06 10.09 -10.87
CA LYS A 16 -13.79 11.32 -11.62
C LYS A 16 -12.56 11.10 -12.51
N LYS A 17 -12.79 10.52 -13.70
CA LYS A 17 -12.00 10.93 -14.85
C LYS A 17 -12.10 12.45 -14.86
N ASN A 18 -10.99 13.15 -14.73
CA ASN A 18 -10.93 14.51 -15.22
C ASN A 18 -11.18 14.40 -16.71
N GLU A 19 -12.45 14.47 -17.11
CA GLU A 19 -12.84 14.75 -18.48
C GLU A 19 -12.42 16.21 -18.74
N THR A 20 -11.14 16.40 -18.95
CA THR A 20 -10.69 17.55 -19.71
C THR A 20 -10.87 17.15 -21.17
N GLU A 21 -11.87 17.76 -21.81
CA GLU A 21 -11.98 17.85 -23.26
C GLU A 21 -10.69 18.50 -23.78
N ASP A 22 -9.61 17.74 -23.92
CA ASP A 22 -8.59 17.96 -24.93
C ASP A 22 -7.61 16.78 -24.98
N GLY A 23 -7.16 16.44 -26.18
CA GLY A 23 -6.46 15.22 -26.48
C GLY A 23 -5.19 14.99 -25.65
N GLY A 24 -5.12 13.89 -24.92
CA GLY A 24 -3.87 13.25 -24.53
C GLY A 24 -3.11 13.86 -23.37
N GLN A 25 -3.75 14.52 -22.41
CA GLN A 25 -3.06 14.97 -21.19
C GLN A 25 -2.90 13.81 -20.21
N GLU A 26 -1.65 13.46 -19.97
CA GLU A 26 -1.17 12.62 -18.87
C GLU A 26 -1.73 13.13 -17.54
N GLY A 27 -2.21 12.23 -16.68
CA GLY A 27 -2.73 12.57 -15.36
C GLY A 27 -1.67 13.25 -14.47
N THR A 28 -2.13 14.02 -13.49
CA THR A 28 -1.21 14.74 -12.57
C THR A 28 -0.24 13.79 -11.85
N VAL A 29 -0.72 12.59 -11.49
CA VAL A 29 0.06 11.57 -10.77
C VAL A 29 1.15 10.99 -11.67
N GLU A 30 0.82 10.59 -12.89
CA GLU A 30 1.77 10.04 -13.86
C GLU A 30 2.87 11.07 -14.19
N ARG A 31 2.50 12.34 -14.29
CA ARG A 31 3.45 13.44 -14.50
C ARG A 31 4.41 13.59 -13.33
N LEU A 32 3.90 13.54 -12.07
CA LEU A 32 4.73 13.62 -10.86
C LEU A 32 5.70 12.45 -10.77
N ILE A 33 5.23 11.23 -11.05
CA ILE A 33 6.07 10.02 -11.04
C ILE A 33 7.19 10.16 -12.08
N ARG A 34 6.86 10.57 -13.30
CA ARG A 34 7.86 10.77 -14.36
C ARG A 34 8.87 11.86 -14.00
N GLU A 35 8.44 12.96 -13.40
CA GLU A 35 9.33 14.04 -12.96
C GLU A 35 10.28 13.55 -11.85
N ALA A 36 9.78 12.77 -10.88
CA ALA A 36 10.62 12.14 -9.85
C ALA A 36 11.69 11.23 -10.48
N HIS A 37 11.29 10.38 -11.43
CA HIS A 37 12.20 9.48 -12.12
C HIS A 37 13.26 10.25 -12.96
N ALA A 38 12.92 11.40 -13.53
CA ALA A 38 13.88 12.25 -14.25
C ALA A 38 14.98 12.81 -13.32
N HIS A 39 14.76 12.78 -12.01
CA HIS A 39 15.71 13.16 -10.96
C HIS A 39 16.29 11.96 -10.19
N ASP A 40 16.18 10.75 -10.72
CA ASP A 40 16.60 9.49 -10.06
C ASP A 40 15.93 9.25 -8.68
N VAL A 41 14.72 9.77 -8.48
CA VAL A 41 13.94 9.58 -7.25
C VAL A 41 12.88 8.51 -7.46
N LYS A 42 12.86 7.49 -6.59
CA LYS A 42 11.86 6.44 -6.59
C LYS A 42 10.53 6.92 -6.02
N VAL A 43 9.41 6.31 -6.46
CA VAL A 43 8.08 6.70 -6.03
C VAL A 43 7.31 5.53 -5.43
N ILE A 44 6.86 5.71 -4.19
CA ILE A 44 5.79 4.92 -3.59
C ILE A 44 4.48 5.62 -3.95
N ALA A 45 3.62 4.97 -4.71
CA ALA A 45 2.24 5.44 -4.87
C ALA A 45 1.40 4.82 -3.76
N SER A 46 0.70 5.65 -3.00
CA SER A 46 -0.04 5.21 -1.81
C SER A 46 -1.52 5.58 -1.84
N SER A 47 -2.31 4.80 -1.11
CA SER A 47 -3.71 5.07 -0.80
C SER A 47 -3.98 4.73 0.66
N HIS A 48 -4.62 5.63 1.37
CA HIS A 48 -5.02 5.43 2.76
C HIS A 48 -6.54 5.57 2.90
N ASP A 49 -7.21 4.50 3.34
CA ASP A 49 -8.61 4.54 3.72
C ASP A 49 -8.69 4.44 5.26
N PHE A 50 -8.96 5.57 5.92
CA PHE A 50 -9.03 5.64 7.37
C PHE A 50 -10.39 5.25 7.93
N GLU A 51 -11.38 4.94 7.09
CA GLU A 51 -12.75 4.67 7.51
C GLU A 51 -13.13 3.19 7.39
N LYS A 52 -12.62 2.50 6.37
CA LYS A 52 -13.03 1.12 6.06
C LYS A 52 -11.93 0.33 5.34
N THR A 53 -12.19 -0.96 5.20
CA THR A 53 -11.51 -1.85 4.27
C THR A 53 -12.39 -2.01 3.03
N PRO A 54 -11.98 -1.54 1.85
CA PRO A 54 -12.73 -1.76 0.61
C PRO A 54 -12.84 -3.25 0.25
N PRO A 55 -13.77 -3.64 -0.63
CA PRO A 55 -13.81 -4.98 -1.20
C PRO A 55 -12.48 -5.38 -1.84
N LYS A 56 -12.19 -6.68 -1.86
CA LYS A 56 -10.92 -7.24 -2.36
C LYS A 56 -10.59 -6.74 -3.78
N GLU A 57 -11.57 -6.75 -4.67
CA GLU A 57 -11.41 -6.34 -6.07
C GLU A 57 -11.05 -4.85 -6.20
N VAL A 58 -11.56 -4.02 -5.31
CA VAL A 58 -11.23 -2.58 -5.25
C VAL A 58 -9.80 -2.37 -4.79
N ILE A 59 -9.36 -3.12 -3.76
CA ILE A 59 -7.96 -3.08 -3.29
C ILE A 59 -7.01 -3.46 -4.42
N ILE A 60 -7.27 -4.58 -5.10
CA ILE A 60 -6.46 -5.06 -6.23
C ILE A 60 -6.46 -4.03 -7.36
N SER A 61 -7.62 -3.50 -7.74
CA SER A 61 -7.74 -2.48 -8.79
C SER A 61 -6.93 -1.22 -8.48
N ARG A 62 -6.96 -0.74 -7.23
CA ARG A 62 -6.16 0.42 -6.80
C ARG A 62 -4.66 0.14 -6.91
N LEU A 63 -4.19 -1.02 -6.45
CA LEU A 63 -2.79 -1.42 -6.56
C LEU A 63 -2.34 -1.56 -8.02
N MET A 64 -3.18 -2.13 -8.89
CA MET A 64 -2.91 -2.21 -10.33
C MET A 64 -2.77 -0.81 -10.95
N ARG A 65 -3.66 0.12 -10.63
CA ARG A 65 -3.57 1.51 -11.12
C ARG A 65 -2.30 2.22 -10.66
N MET A 66 -1.81 1.96 -9.45
CA MET A 66 -0.55 2.50 -8.96
C MET A 66 0.63 2.05 -9.81
N GLN A 67 0.73 0.76 -10.10
CA GLN A 67 1.81 0.25 -10.96
C GLN A 67 1.65 0.68 -12.43
N ASP A 68 0.41 0.81 -12.94
CA ASP A 68 0.14 1.32 -14.29
C ASP A 68 0.54 2.79 -14.44
N ALA A 69 0.42 3.59 -13.37
CA ALA A 69 0.91 4.96 -13.32
C ALA A 69 2.45 5.06 -13.26
N GLY A 70 3.16 3.94 -13.15
CA GLY A 70 4.63 3.89 -13.16
C GLY A 70 5.27 3.90 -11.77
N ALA A 71 4.53 3.67 -10.69
CA ALA A 71 5.09 3.61 -9.34
C ALA A 71 6.14 2.50 -9.19
N ASP A 72 7.21 2.78 -8.44
CA ASP A 72 8.21 1.77 -8.08
C ASP A 72 7.71 0.84 -6.97
N ILE A 73 6.78 1.31 -6.13
CA ILE A 73 6.12 0.54 -5.08
C ILE A 73 4.65 0.95 -5.03
N ALA A 74 3.75 -0.04 -5.01
CA ALA A 74 2.32 0.18 -4.82
C ALA A 74 1.93 -0.10 -3.36
N LYS A 75 1.33 0.89 -2.67
CA LYS A 75 1.05 0.81 -1.24
C LYS A 75 -0.41 1.13 -0.93
N ILE A 76 -1.04 0.29 -0.08
CA ILE A 76 -2.38 0.55 0.44
C ILE A 76 -2.45 0.32 1.96
N ALA A 77 -3.08 1.24 2.67
CA ALA A 77 -3.39 1.11 4.08
C ALA A 77 -4.89 1.30 4.29
N VAL A 78 -5.53 0.37 5.00
CA VAL A 78 -6.98 0.36 5.20
C VAL A 78 -7.36 0.22 6.66
N MET A 79 -8.56 0.69 7.04
CA MET A 79 -9.06 0.60 8.41
C MET A 79 -10.01 -0.59 8.56
N PRO A 80 -9.66 -1.63 9.35
CA PRO A 80 -10.54 -2.76 9.58
C PRO A 80 -11.63 -2.43 10.62
N LYS A 81 -12.88 -2.75 10.31
CA LYS A 81 -14.00 -2.73 11.25
C LYS A 81 -14.09 -4.02 12.06
N ASP A 82 -13.71 -5.13 11.43
CA ASP A 82 -13.71 -6.45 12.03
C ASP A 82 -12.56 -7.34 11.55
N ARG A 83 -12.59 -8.63 11.90
CA ARG A 83 -11.57 -9.61 11.51
C ARG A 83 -11.67 -10.02 10.04
N ALA A 84 -12.88 -9.98 9.47
CA ALA A 84 -13.10 -10.32 8.07
C ALA A 84 -12.43 -9.29 7.15
N ASP A 85 -12.40 -8.02 7.55
CA ASP A 85 -11.68 -6.95 6.86
C ASP A 85 -10.17 -7.24 6.77
N VAL A 86 -9.57 -7.75 7.84
CA VAL A 86 -8.15 -8.13 7.84
C VAL A 86 -7.89 -9.29 6.88
N LEU A 87 -8.76 -10.30 6.87
CA LEU A 87 -8.68 -11.42 5.94
C LEU A 87 -8.88 -10.97 4.49
N THR A 88 -9.79 -10.02 4.25
CA THR A 88 -10.01 -9.40 2.93
C THR A 88 -8.73 -8.75 2.41
N LEU A 89 -8.05 -7.96 3.24
CA LEU A 89 -6.77 -7.35 2.87
C LEU A 89 -5.69 -8.39 2.57
N LEU A 90 -5.51 -9.38 3.44
CA LEU A 90 -4.50 -10.44 3.25
C LEU A 90 -4.77 -11.25 1.97
N SER A 91 -6.04 -11.58 1.71
CA SER A 91 -6.46 -12.25 0.47
C SER A 91 -6.20 -11.38 -0.77
N ALA A 92 -6.47 -10.07 -0.69
CA ALA A 92 -6.17 -9.14 -1.77
C ALA A 92 -4.66 -9.03 -2.03
N THR A 93 -3.86 -9.03 -0.96
CA THR A 93 -2.40 -8.97 -1.05
C THR A 93 -1.84 -10.20 -1.74
N GLU A 94 -2.25 -11.39 -1.31
CA GLU A 94 -1.81 -12.65 -1.90
C GLU A 94 -2.16 -12.72 -3.39
N GLU A 95 -3.42 -12.46 -3.74
CA GLU A 95 -3.87 -12.51 -5.13
C GLU A 95 -3.16 -11.46 -6.00
N MET A 96 -3.03 -10.23 -5.50
CA MET A 96 -2.29 -9.17 -6.20
C MET A 96 -0.85 -9.60 -6.47
N CYS A 97 -0.15 -10.13 -5.48
CA CYS A 97 1.26 -10.51 -5.61
C CYS A 97 1.44 -11.74 -6.52
N ARG A 98 0.53 -12.69 -6.46
CA ARG A 98 0.61 -13.92 -7.26
C ARG A 98 0.24 -13.71 -8.73
N GLU A 99 -0.79 -12.88 -9.02
CA GLU A 99 -1.37 -12.80 -10.36
C GLU A 99 -0.99 -11.51 -11.12
N TYR A 100 -0.83 -10.37 -10.42
CA TYR A 100 -0.86 -9.07 -11.08
C TYR A 100 0.34 -8.18 -10.81
N ALA A 101 1.12 -8.42 -9.74
CA ALA A 101 2.18 -7.52 -9.33
C ALA A 101 3.35 -7.48 -10.32
N ARG A 102 3.73 -6.28 -10.73
CA ARG A 102 4.90 -5.99 -11.57
C ARG A 102 5.93 -5.12 -10.83
N CYS A 103 5.57 -4.64 -9.64
CA CYS A 103 6.44 -3.94 -8.71
C CYS A 103 6.16 -4.44 -7.27
N PRO A 104 7.03 -4.17 -6.30
CA PRO A 104 6.76 -4.48 -4.90
C PRO A 104 5.43 -3.90 -4.42
N VAL A 105 4.65 -4.73 -3.73
CA VAL A 105 3.35 -4.38 -3.15
C VAL A 105 3.51 -4.24 -1.65
N VAL A 106 2.88 -3.22 -1.07
CA VAL A 106 2.86 -2.97 0.37
C VAL A 106 1.43 -2.81 0.82
N THR A 107 0.99 -3.66 1.73
CA THR A 107 -0.37 -3.58 2.26
C THR A 107 -0.37 -3.63 3.78
N MET A 108 -1.29 -2.89 4.39
CA MET A 108 -1.46 -2.94 5.83
C MET A 108 -2.89 -2.64 6.27
N SER A 109 -3.35 -3.40 7.22
CA SER A 109 -4.56 -3.11 7.99
C SER A 109 -4.17 -2.32 9.23
N MET A 110 -4.79 -1.16 9.41
CA MET A 110 -4.47 -0.24 10.50
C MET A 110 -5.11 -0.68 11.82
N SER A 111 -4.91 0.07 12.88
CA SER A 111 -5.37 -0.19 14.25
C SER A 111 -4.83 -1.50 14.86
N ALA A 112 -5.15 -1.74 16.13
CA ALA A 112 -4.76 -2.96 16.84
C ALA A 112 -5.35 -4.23 16.20
N ARG A 113 -6.53 -4.14 15.56
CA ARG A 113 -7.13 -5.29 14.85
C ARG A 113 -6.29 -5.74 13.65
N GLY A 114 -5.62 -4.80 12.99
CA GLY A 114 -4.82 -5.04 11.81
C GLY A 114 -3.38 -5.48 12.09
N VAL A 115 -2.97 -5.62 13.34
CA VAL A 115 -1.58 -5.92 13.73
C VAL A 115 -1.02 -7.15 13.00
N LEU A 116 -1.85 -8.18 12.77
CA LEU A 116 -1.45 -9.40 12.08
C LEU A 116 -0.91 -9.11 10.66
N SER A 117 -1.51 -8.17 9.92
CA SER A 117 -1.04 -7.80 8.58
C SER A 117 0.35 -7.16 8.60
N ARG A 118 0.78 -6.57 9.71
CA ARG A 118 2.13 -6.01 9.89
C ARG A 118 3.16 -7.08 10.29
N LEU A 119 2.71 -8.07 11.05
CA LEU A 119 3.58 -9.15 11.55
C LEU A 119 3.86 -10.21 10.49
N CYS A 120 2.85 -10.59 9.71
CA CYS A 120 2.95 -11.68 8.75
C CYS A 120 2.61 -11.27 7.30
N GLY A 121 2.57 -9.96 7.00
CA GLY A 121 2.27 -9.46 5.65
C GLY A 121 3.19 -10.03 4.58
N GLU A 122 4.45 -10.26 4.90
CA GLU A 122 5.45 -10.88 4.04
C GLU A 122 5.03 -12.29 3.57
N VAL A 123 4.40 -13.09 4.43
CA VAL A 123 3.88 -14.43 4.09
C VAL A 123 2.83 -14.36 2.97
N PHE A 124 2.15 -13.23 2.84
CA PHE A 124 1.14 -12.95 1.82
C PHE A 124 1.69 -12.12 0.65
N GLY A 125 3.00 -11.80 0.65
CA GLY A 125 3.66 -11.08 -0.44
C GLY A 125 3.86 -9.57 -0.22
N SER A 126 3.46 -9.00 0.92
CA SER A 126 3.74 -7.59 1.23
C SER A 126 5.24 -7.38 1.45
N ALA A 127 5.85 -6.50 0.66
CA ALA A 127 7.31 -6.33 0.62
C ALA A 127 7.89 -5.52 1.78
N ILE A 128 7.07 -4.69 2.45
CA ILE A 128 7.53 -3.77 3.50
C ILE A 128 6.50 -3.76 4.64
N THR A 129 7.00 -3.71 5.87
CA THR A 129 6.19 -3.39 7.05
C THR A 129 6.76 -2.17 7.77
N PHE A 130 5.93 -1.49 8.58
CA PHE A 130 6.28 -0.25 9.27
C PHE A 130 6.13 -0.42 10.78
N ALA A 131 7.17 -0.07 11.50
CA ALA A 131 7.23 -0.07 12.95
C ALA A 131 7.48 1.36 13.49
N SER A 132 7.33 1.56 14.78
CA SER A 132 7.67 2.81 15.45
C SER A 132 9.06 2.73 16.08
N ALA A 133 9.84 3.79 15.90
CA ALA A 133 11.08 4.02 16.64
C ALA A 133 10.80 5.11 17.71
N GLY A 134 10.12 4.72 18.79
CA GLY A 134 9.62 5.62 19.82
C GLY A 134 8.12 5.90 19.66
N LYS A 135 7.71 7.07 19.16
CA LYS A 135 6.29 7.40 19.01
C LYS A 135 5.72 6.82 17.70
N ALA A 136 4.61 6.09 17.80
CA ALA A 136 3.91 5.57 16.62
C ALA A 136 3.41 6.73 15.71
N SER A 137 3.65 6.60 14.41
CA SER A 137 3.22 7.57 13.38
C SER A 137 1.89 7.19 12.73
N ALA A 138 1.40 5.96 12.96
CA ALA A 138 0.13 5.48 12.46
C ALA A 138 -0.53 4.49 13.44
N PRO A 139 -1.88 4.36 13.41
CA PRO A 139 -2.59 3.42 14.27
C PRO A 139 -2.13 1.98 14.08
N GLY A 140 -1.87 1.27 15.19
CA GLY A 140 -1.49 -0.14 15.18
C GLY A 140 -0.03 -0.42 14.83
N GLN A 141 0.83 0.58 14.77
CA GLN A 141 2.27 0.36 14.75
C GLN A 141 2.76 -0.17 16.10
N MET A 142 3.62 -1.17 16.05
CA MET A 142 4.34 -1.70 17.20
C MET A 142 5.78 -1.17 17.22
N ASP A 143 6.47 -1.40 18.31
CA ASP A 143 7.88 -1.06 18.45
C ASP A 143 8.75 -1.82 17.44
N VAL A 144 9.80 -1.17 16.95
CA VAL A 144 10.68 -1.72 15.91
C VAL A 144 11.44 -2.96 16.38
N ASP A 145 11.82 -3.01 17.63
CA ASP A 145 12.59 -4.16 18.15
C ASP A 145 11.67 -5.36 18.40
N GLU A 146 10.45 -5.13 18.88
CA GLU A 146 9.42 -6.19 18.97
C GLU A 146 9.10 -6.77 17.59
N LEU A 147 8.89 -5.91 16.58
CA LEU A 147 8.63 -6.36 15.21
C LEU A 147 9.79 -7.19 14.65
N LYS A 148 11.03 -6.76 14.84
CA LYS A 148 12.22 -7.50 14.40
C LYS A 148 12.30 -8.90 15.01
N GLU A 149 11.95 -9.08 16.28
CA GLU A 149 11.92 -10.40 16.91
C GLU A 149 10.88 -11.33 16.25
N VAL A 150 9.69 -10.82 15.95
CA VAL A 150 8.67 -11.60 15.22
C VAL A 150 9.16 -11.97 13.82
N LEU A 151 9.71 -11.02 13.07
CA LEU A 151 10.23 -11.27 11.72
C LEU A 151 11.36 -12.30 11.73
N LYS A 152 12.27 -12.29 12.70
CA LYS A 152 13.31 -13.33 12.86
C LYS A 152 12.71 -14.72 13.01
N ILE A 153 11.61 -14.85 13.78
CA ILE A 153 10.92 -16.13 13.96
C ILE A 153 10.29 -16.59 12.66
N LEU A 154 9.62 -15.69 11.93
CA LEU A 154 9.02 -16.00 10.64
C LEU A 154 10.09 -16.44 9.64
N HIS A 155 11.14 -15.64 9.43
CA HIS A 155 12.20 -15.93 8.46
C HIS A 155 12.94 -17.26 8.74
N LYS A 156 13.05 -17.64 10.01
CA LYS A 156 13.65 -18.92 10.37
C LYS A 156 12.81 -20.12 9.93
N ASN A 157 11.50 -19.94 9.74
CA ASN A 157 10.53 -21.02 9.51
C ASN A 157 9.88 -20.96 8.11
N MET A 158 10.20 -19.97 7.29
CA MET A 158 9.84 -19.88 5.87
C MET A 158 10.90 -20.56 5.01
#